data_13123ca425b581e21407c2d3eefb64b4
#
_entry.id   13123ca425b581e21407c2d3eefb64b4
#
_cell.length_a   1.000
_cell.length_b   1.000
_cell.length_c   1.000
_cell.angle_alpha   90.00
_cell.angle_beta   90.00
_cell.angle_gamma   90.00
#
_symmetry.space_group_name_H-M   'P 1'
#
loop_
_entity.id
_entity.type
_entity.pdbx_description
1 polymer ?
#
loop_
_entity_poly.entity_id
_entity_poly.type
_entity_poly.pdbx_seq_one_letter_code
_entity_poly.pdbx_strand_id
1 'polypeptide(L)'
;MTPGQRRRCFGLLRSAGDVWACVLEVNAWRRRHHAPPLTGYQELCRELSASGPGTFAELDTTGARSVLRRFSDAWFAAAKRRKAGDASAGFPRRRRGLVPVRWYHGTFTLDGHRVRIPTAKGTPGLWVRLARQVPYPVEQVRSITLLCEGGRLFLDVTAEVPITVYPAGEGPDPARVAGVDVGIIHPYAVAGPGGEALLVSGRAIRAEHRMHLADTKARQHAVARRAPKPGQRGSRRWRQYRARTRVVEGRHRRRVRQAQHEAARTVVGWAVGQRVGVLHVGDPRGVLDLPAGRRHNLRLRQWQIGRLLQILTDKATLAGITVHLVNERGTSSTCPTCHRRIPKPRGRTLTCLHCQFSGHRDLVAAASIATRTPGGGPTTPTSPVVLPGVVTHRRVGRHLPGAGRSRRDPRRPPGRREGPVGPRWPAPPTSGESLAHTARIHNTPPDSW
;
A
#
# COMPACT_ATOMS: atom_id res chain seq x y z
N MET A 1 19.02 3.71 18.26
CA MET A 1 18.03 4.10 19.29
C MET A 1 18.33 3.38 20.58
N THR A 2 18.53 4.11 21.68
CA THR A 2 18.78 3.55 23.01
C THR A 2 17.51 2.89 23.61
N PRO A 3 17.65 1.99 24.61
CA PRO A 3 16.49 1.42 25.31
C PRO A 3 15.57 2.50 25.92
N GLY A 4 16.12 3.60 26.44
CA GLY A 4 15.38 4.73 26.98
C GLY A 4 14.56 5.45 25.93
N GLN A 5 15.17 5.84 24.81
CA GLN A 5 14.49 6.45 23.66
C GLN A 5 13.35 5.55 23.15
N ARG A 6 13.62 4.25 23.04
CA ARG A 6 12.62 3.26 22.62
C ARG A 6 11.43 3.23 23.60
N ARG A 7 11.69 3.24 24.89
CA ARG A 7 10.63 3.24 25.94
C ARG A 7 9.77 4.49 25.82
N ARG A 8 10.38 5.68 25.65
CA ARG A 8 9.66 6.95 25.46
C ARG A 8 8.80 6.94 24.19
N CYS A 9 9.33 6.50 23.04
CA CYS A 9 8.51 6.36 21.82
C CYS A 9 7.29 5.45 22.03
N PHE A 10 7.45 4.34 22.76
CA PHE A 10 6.31 3.49 23.10
C PHE A 10 5.38 4.15 24.13
N GLY A 11 5.90 5.00 24.99
CA GLY A 11 5.13 5.85 25.90
C GLY A 11 4.19 6.76 25.12
N LEU A 12 4.71 7.55 24.19
CA LEU A 12 3.91 8.44 23.33
C LEU A 12 2.79 7.69 22.60
N LEU A 13 3.08 6.50 22.06
CA LEU A 13 2.06 5.69 21.37
C LEU A 13 0.99 5.11 22.32
N ARG A 14 1.32 4.88 23.62
CA ARG A 14 0.34 4.47 24.63
C ARG A 14 -0.52 5.65 25.03
N SER A 15 0.08 6.79 25.39
CA SER A 15 -0.65 8.02 25.72
C SER A 15 -1.62 8.44 24.59
N ALA A 16 -1.23 8.25 23.34
CA ALA A 16 -2.14 8.39 22.20
C ALA A 16 -3.32 7.39 22.25
N GLY A 17 -3.08 6.19 22.77
CA GLY A 17 -4.13 5.20 23.03
C GLY A 17 -5.07 5.64 24.15
N ASP A 18 -4.55 6.31 25.18
CA ASP A 18 -5.31 6.84 26.29
C ASP A 18 -6.19 8.01 25.85
N VAL A 19 -5.66 8.95 25.03
CA VAL A 19 -6.46 10.00 24.36
C VAL A 19 -7.65 9.39 23.60
N TRP A 20 -7.38 8.36 22.80
CA TRP A 20 -8.44 7.68 22.05
C TRP A 20 -9.48 7.02 22.96
N ALA A 21 -9.06 6.43 24.07
CA ALA A 21 -9.94 5.79 25.04
C ALA A 21 -10.82 6.82 25.75
N CYS A 22 -10.24 7.95 26.19
CA CYS A 22 -10.97 9.05 26.82
C CYS A 22 -12.11 9.56 25.92
N VAL A 23 -11.85 9.79 24.63
CA VAL A 23 -12.91 10.21 23.69
C VAL A 23 -14.06 9.19 23.65
N LEU A 24 -13.74 7.91 23.63
CA LEU A 24 -14.78 6.86 23.66
C LEU A 24 -15.56 6.82 24.97
N GLU A 25 -14.89 7.02 26.08
CA GLU A 25 -15.51 7.03 27.42
C GLU A 25 -16.40 8.26 27.61
N VAL A 26 -15.96 9.45 27.19
CA VAL A 26 -16.79 10.66 27.15
C VAL A 26 -18.04 10.44 26.30
N ASN A 27 -17.89 9.88 25.11
CA ASN A 27 -19.04 9.59 24.25
C ASN A 27 -19.96 8.51 24.81
N ALA A 28 -19.42 7.54 25.55
CA ALA A 28 -20.23 6.54 26.25
C ALA A 28 -21.02 7.16 27.41
N TRP A 29 -20.41 8.09 28.14
CA TRP A 29 -21.05 8.84 29.20
C TRP A 29 -22.17 9.75 28.65
N ARG A 30 -21.89 10.56 27.62
CA ARG A 30 -22.86 11.43 26.93
C ARG A 30 -24.08 10.64 26.45
N ARG A 31 -23.87 9.48 25.85
CA ARG A 31 -24.97 8.61 25.39
C ARG A 31 -25.88 8.14 26.56
N ARG A 32 -25.28 7.80 27.70
CA ARG A 32 -26.07 7.41 28.92
C ARG A 32 -26.91 8.56 29.45
N HIS A 33 -26.48 9.81 29.21
CA HIS A 33 -27.17 11.02 29.62
C HIS A 33 -27.95 11.68 28.45
N HIS A 34 -28.26 10.93 27.40
CA HIS A 34 -29.00 11.38 26.21
C HIS A 34 -28.42 12.64 25.54
N ALA A 35 -27.15 12.95 25.76
CA ALA A 35 -26.45 14.05 25.14
C ALA A 35 -25.87 13.64 23.77
N PRO A 36 -25.82 14.54 22.76
CA PRO A 36 -25.27 14.25 21.44
C PRO A 36 -23.80 13.86 21.53
N PRO A 37 -23.32 12.95 20.67
CA PRO A 37 -21.94 12.49 20.70
C PRO A 37 -20.98 13.61 20.33
N LEU A 38 -19.84 13.66 21.02
CA LEU A 38 -18.74 14.58 20.75
C LEU A 38 -17.87 14.00 19.64
N THR A 39 -18.01 14.50 18.40
CA THR A 39 -17.39 13.92 17.20
C THR A 39 -16.61 14.93 16.36
N GLY A 40 -16.95 16.21 16.51
CA GLY A 40 -16.30 17.32 15.83
C GLY A 40 -14.87 17.54 16.33
N TYR A 41 -13.91 17.71 15.41
CA TYR A 41 -12.50 17.89 15.76
C TYR A 41 -12.27 19.10 16.70
N GLN A 42 -12.92 20.22 16.42
CA GLN A 42 -12.73 21.44 17.22
C GLN A 42 -13.30 21.28 18.64
N GLU A 43 -14.46 20.65 18.76
CA GLU A 43 -15.11 20.33 20.07
C GLU A 43 -14.19 19.43 20.90
N LEU A 44 -13.67 18.37 20.27
CA LEU A 44 -12.70 17.46 20.92
C LEU A 44 -11.43 18.21 21.37
N CYS A 45 -10.98 19.22 20.61
CA CYS A 45 -9.83 20.03 20.99
C CYS A 45 -10.13 20.96 22.18
N ARG A 46 -11.36 21.48 22.29
CA ARG A 46 -11.78 22.30 23.47
C ARG A 46 -11.78 21.42 24.72
N GLU A 47 -12.35 20.23 24.66
CA GLU A 47 -12.33 19.27 25.77
C GLU A 47 -10.90 18.90 26.19
N LEU A 48 -10.01 18.67 25.22
CA LEU A 48 -8.59 18.41 25.51
C LEU A 48 -7.94 19.61 26.24
N SER A 49 -8.23 20.82 25.79
CA SER A 49 -7.69 22.03 26.41
C SER A 49 -8.20 22.24 27.85
N ALA A 50 -9.45 21.90 28.11
CA ALA A 50 -10.05 21.93 29.46
C ALA A 50 -9.42 20.89 30.41
N SER A 51 -8.87 19.79 29.87
CA SER A 51 -8.20 18.74 30.68
C SER A 51 -6.86 19.21 31.28
N GLY A 52 -6.31 20.31 30.83
CA GLY A 52 -5.05 20.88 31.31
C GLY A 52 -3.78 20.20 30.76
N PRO A 53 -2.60 20.80 31.02
CA PRO A 53 -1.32 20.29 30.59
C PRO A 53 -0.91 19.03 31.39
N GLY A 54 -0.18 18.12 30.76
CA GLY A 54 0.38 16.93 31.41
C GLY A 54 -0.58 15.74 31.58
N THR A 55 -1.85 15.89 31.20
CA THR A 55 -2.87 14.83 31.31
C THR A 55 -2.44 13.51 30.60
N PHE A 56 -1.67 13.61 29.52
CA PHE A 56 -1.25 12.45 28.72
C PHE A 56 0.26 12.22 28.76
N ALA A 57 0.86 12.32 29.93
CA ALA A 57 2.27 12.12 30.20
C ALA A 57 3.19 12.94 29.26
N GLU A 58 4.11 12.27 28.54
CA GLU A 58 5.05 12.98 27.63
C GLU A 58 4.41 13.39 26.29
N LEU A 59 3.17 13.05 26.00
CA LEU A 59 2.53 13.41 24.73
C LEU A 59 2.18 14.91 24.72
N ASP A 60 2.73 15.63 23.76
CA ASP A 60 2.45 17.04 23.55
C ASP A 60 1.04 17.29 23.01
N THR A 61 0.58 18.52 23.09
CA THR A 61 -0.75 18.94 22.63
C THR A 61 -0.95 18.66 21.13
N THR A 62 0.06 18.89 20.30
CA THR A 62 -0.02 18.62 18.84
C THR A 62 -0.19 17.15 18.56
N GLY A 63 0.58 16.29 19.23
CA GLY A 63 0.42 14.85 19.15
C GLY A 63 -0.96 14.37 19.59
N ALA A 64 -1.48 14.89 20.71
CA ALA A 64 -2.81 14.58 21.19
C ALA A 64 -3.91 15.03 20.20
N ARG A 65 -3.83 16.26 19.69
CA ARG A 65 -4.75 16.78 18.66
C ARG A 65 -4.73 15.94 17.38
N SER A 66 -3.58 15.39 17.00
CA SER A 66 -3.49 14.46 15.85
C SER A 66 -4.30 13.17 16.04
N VAL A 67 -4.43 12.72 17.28
CA VAL A 67 -5.27 11.56 17.63
C VAL A 67 -6.74 11.90 17.56
N LEU A 68 -7.13 13.08 18.06
CA LEU A 68 -8.49 13.62 17.99
C LEU A 68 -8.95 13.79 16.54
N ARG A 69 -8.10 14.38 15.68
CA ARG A 69 -8.38 14.50 14.24
C ARG A 69 -8.65 13.13 13.61
N ARG A 70 -7.79 12.16 13.89
CA ARG A 70 -7.97 10.78 13.38
C ARG A 70 -9.26 10.12 13.89
N PHE A 71 -9.67 10.42 15.11
CA PHE A 71 -10.94 9.94 15.64
C PHE A 71 -12.12 10.56 14.88
N SER A 72 -12.13 11.87 14.75
CA SER A 72 -13.14 12.63 14.00
C SER A 72 -13.24 12.15 12.56
N ASP A 73 -12.11 12.06 11.82
CA ASP A 73 -12.07 11.59 10.44
C ASP A 73 -12.63 10.16 10.32
N ALA A 74 -12.29 9.26 11.25
CA ALA A 74 -12.81 7.89 11.26
C ALA A 74 -14.31 7.82 11.55
N TRP A 75 -14.82 8.71 12.40
CA TRP A 75 -16.24 8.81 12.69
C TRP A 75 -17.03 9.25 11.46
N PHE A 76 -16.65 10.37 10.86
CA PHE A 76 -17.33 10.90 9.68
C PHE A 76 -17.21 9.98 8.46
N ALA A 77 -16.07 9.32 8.27
CA ALA A 77 -15.92 8.32 7.22
C ALA A 77 -16.88 7.13 7.41
N ALA A 78 -17.07 6.66 8.64
CA ALA A 78 -18.03 5.61 8.95
C ALA A 78 -19.49 6.08 8.72
N ALA A 79 -19.82 7.30 9.15
CA ALA A 79 -21.14 7.91 8.94
C ALA A 79 -21.46 8.05 7.44
N LYS A 80 -20.51 8.57 6.64
CA LYS A 80 -20.65 8.71 5.18
C LYS A 80 -20.90 7.35 4.49
N ARG A 81 -20.14 6.32 4.86
CA ARG A 81 -20.33 4.97 4.31
C ARG A 81 -21.69 4.40 4.67
N ARG A 82 -22.14 4.56 5.92
CA ARG A 82 -23.48 4.12 6.35
C ARG A 82 -24.59 4.84 5.60
N LYS A 83 -24.46 6.15 5.42
CA LYS A 83 -25.40 6.94 4.61
C LYS A 83 -25.45 6.45 3.15
N ALA A 84 -24.33 5.95 2.63
CA ALA A 84 -24.24 5.33 1.30
C ALA A 84 -24.71 3.84 1.27
N GLY A 85 -25.35 3.33 2.32
CA GLY A 85 -25.91 1.96 2.37
C GLY A 85 -24.97 0.87 2.91
N ASP A 86 -23.72 1.19 3.28
CA ASP A 86 -22.79 0.22 3.83
C ASP A 86 -23.05 -0.05 5.33
N ALA A 87 -23.92 -1.01 5.62
CA ALA A 87 -24.24 -1.43 6.98
C ALA A 87 -23.03 -2.00 7.75
N SER A 88 -22.00 -2.46 7.05
CA SER A 88 -20.77 -3.03 7.66
C SER A 88 -19.81 -1.96 8.17
N ALA A 89 -20.01 -0.68 7.82
CA ALA A 89 -19.15 0.41 8.26
C ALA A 89 -19.23 0.61 9.78
N GLY A 90 -18.12 0.32 10.47
CA GLY A 90 -18.03 0.41 11.94
C GLY A 90 -17.54 1.79 12.38
N PHE A 91 -18.20 2.38 13.37
CA PHE A 91 -17.70 3.56 14.09
C PHE A 91 -16.43 3.25 14.89
N PRO A 92 -15.65 4.28 15.28
CA PRO A 92 -14.47 4.09 16.10
C PRO A 92 -14.72 3.24 17.35
N ARG A 93 -13.84 2.26 17.55
CA ARG A 93 -13.90 1.33 18.70
C ARG A 93 -12.64 1.43 19.53
N ARG A 94 -12.70 0.92 20.78
CA ARG A 94 -11.52 0.84 21.63
C ARG A 94 -10.39 0.09 20.91
N ARG A 95 -9.27 0.75 20.74
CA ARG A 95 -8.06 0.15 20.18
C ARG A 95 -7.23 -0.43 21.31
N ARG A 96 -6.94 -1.72 21.23
CA ARG A 96 -5.99 -2.35 22.14
C ARG A 96 -4.59 -2.05 21.63
N GLY A 97 -3.86 -1.21 22.33
CA GLY A 97 -2.43 -1.01 22.09
C GLY A 97 -2.09 0.36 21.54
N LEU A 98 -1.05 0.39 20.74
CA LEU A 98 -0.35 1.59 20.34
C LEU A 98 -1.11 2.33 19.23
N VAL A 99 -1.42 3.59 19.46
CA VAL A 99 -2.06 4.47 18.47
C VAL A 99 -0.97 5.34 17.83
N PRO A 100 -0.90 5.44 16.48
CA PRO A 100 0.06 6.31 15.81
C PRO A 100 -0.15 7.78 16.15
N VAL A 101 0.95 8.54 16.28
CA VAL A 101 0.96 9.96 16.56
C VAL A 101 1.56 10.71 15.39
N ARG A 102 0.92 11.80 14.98
CA ARG A 102 1.39 12.65 13.87
C ARG A 102 1.76 14.05 14.40
N TRP A 103 2.84 14.57 13.87
CA TRP A 103 3.27 15.94 14.05
C TRP A 103 3.41 16.62 12.69
N TYR A 104 3.06 17.90 12.64
CA TYR A 104 3.05 18.68 11.41
C TYR A 104 4.31 19.50 11.26
N HIS A 105 4.56 20.01 10.07
CA HIS A 105 5.68 20.92 9.77
C HIS A 105 5.78 22.04 10.81
N GLY A 106 6.98 22.42 11.17
CA GLY A 106 7.25 23.43 12.21
C GLY A 106 7.21 22.93 13.66
N THR A 107 6.70 21.70 13.93
CA THR A 107 6.67 21.17 15.31
C THR A 107 7.78 20.15 15.59
N PHE A 108 8.40 19.59 14.60
CA PHE A 108 9.53 18.65 14.70
C PHE A 108 10.78 19.23 14.02
N THR A 109 11.95 18.68 14.33
CA THR A 109 13.20 19.05 13.67
C THR A 109 13.80 17.82 13.00
N LEU A 110 14.25 17.99 11.76
CA LEU A 110 15.02 16.99 11.02
C LEU A 110 16.46 17.49 10.87
N ASP A 111 17.42 16.66 11.25
CA ASP A 111 18.85 16.94 11.12
C ASP A 111 19.55 15.69 10.59
N GLY A 112 19.78 15.62 9.30
CA GLY A 112 20.37 14.49 8.60
C GLY A 112 19.67 13.16 8.93
N HIS A 113 20.36 12.33 9.73
CA HIS A 113 19.82 11.05 10.21
C HIS A 113 19.07 11.15 11.54
N ARG A 114 18.82 12.34 12.06
CA ARG A 114 18.15 12.54 13.35
C ARG A 114 16.81 13.23 13.18
N VAL A 115 15.89 12.89 14.05
CA VAL A 115 14.61 13.58 14.20
C VAL A 115 14.38 13.90 15.66
N ARG A 116 14.01 15.15 15.93
CA ARG A 116 13.49 15.55 17.23
C ARG A 116 11.98 15.38 17.20
N ILE A 117 11.50 14.41 17.98
CA ILE A 117 10.07 14.18 18.17
C ILE A 117 9.58 15.12 19.26
N PRO A 118 8.51 15.91 19.03
CA PRO A 118 7.93 16.79 20.05
C PRO A 118 7.43 15.98 21.25
N THR A 119 7.61 16.58 22.42
CA THR A 119 7.17 16.03 23.71
C THR A 119 6.55 17.15 24.54
N ALA A 120 5.80 16.83 25.59
CA ALA A 120 5.17 17.78 26.47
C ALA A 120 6.17 18.80 27.04
N LYS A 121 5.73 20.03 27.30
CA LYS A 121 6.55 21.10 27.88
C LYS A 121 7.17 20.62 29.20
N GLY A 122 8.43 20.94 29.43
CA GLY A 122 9.18 20.51 30.61
C GLY A 122 9.78 19.11 30.53
N THR A 123 9.51 18.33 29.48
CA THR A 123 10.15 17.03 29.27
C THR A 123 11.42 17.16 28.41
N PRO A 124 12.46 16.37 28.64
CA PRO A 124 13.68 16.39 27.81
C PRO A 124 13.36 16.07 26.35
N GLY A 125 14.01 16.77 25.40
CA GLY A 125 13.87 16.52 23.97
C GLY A 125 14.09 15.06 23.62
N LEU A 126 13.26 14.51 22.71
CA LEU A 126 13.36 13.14 22.24
C LEU A 126 14.00 13.10 20.85
N TRP A 127 15.31 13.02 20.81
CA TRP A 127 16.05 12.80 19.58
C TRP A 127 16.14 11.32 19.24
N VAL A 128 15.82 10.97 18.01
CA VAL A 128 15.86 9.59 17.52
C VAL A 128 16.67 9.52 16.23
N ARG A 129 17.61 8.57 16.17
CA ARG A 129 18.35 8.29 14.92
C ARG A 129 17.52 7.43 14.00
N LEU A 130 17.37 7.88 12.74
CA LEU A 130 16.75 7.16 11.64
C LEU A 130 17.74 6.17 11.01
N ALA A 131 17.25 5.06 10.45
CA ALA A 131 18.09 4.11 9.71
C ALA A 131 18.58 4.68 8.38
N ARG A 132 17.80 5.59 7.80
CA ARG A 132 18.10 6.30 6.55
C ARG A 132 17.77 7.77 6.74
N GLN A 133 18.52 8.62 6.05
CA GLN A 133 18.15 10.03 5.90
C GLN A 133 16.82 10.16 5.18
N VAL A 134 16.05 11.17 5.55
CA VAL A 134 14.84 11.54 4.81
C VAL A 134 15.26 12.05 3.43
N PRO A 135 14.75 11.48 2.33
CA PRO A 135 15.20 11.83 0.97
C PRO A 135 14.58 13.14 0.43
N TYR A 136 13.90 13.89 1.29
CA TYR A 136 13.22 15.13 0.94
C TYR A 136 13.80 16.29 1.75
N PRO A 137 13.93 17.50 1.18
CA PRO A 137 14.20 18.72 1.92
C PRO A 137 13.18 18.92 3.05
N VAL A 138 13.60 19.55 4.16
CA VAL A 138 12.74 19.70 5.33
C VAL A 138 11.49 20.52 5.00
N GLU A 139 11.62 21.49 4.12
CA GLU A 139 10.56 22.37 3.65
C GLU A 139 9.43 21.62 2.92
N GLN A 140 9.76 20.53 2.26
CA GLN A 140 8.79 19.65 1.62
C GLN A 140 8.12 18.68 2.59
N VAL A 141 8.67 18.48 3.78
CA VAL A 141 8.11 17.55 4.76
C VAL A 141 6.95 18.19 5.51
N ARG A 142 5.73 17.76 5.20
CA ARG A 142 4.49 18.30 5.79
C ARG A 142 4.13 17.65 7.12
N SER A 143 4.50 16.41 7.34
CA SER A 143 4.27 15.75 8.63
C SER A 143 5.16 14.52 8.81
N ILE A 144 5.36 14.17 10.08
CA ILE A 144 5.93 12.87 10.48
C ILE A 144 4.90 12.12 11.33
N THR A 145 4.86 10.80 11.20
CA THR A 145 3.96 9.96 12.01
C THR A 145 4.75 8.82 12.66
N LEU A 146 4.84 8.84 13.98
CA LEU A 146 5.40 7.73 14.76
C LEU A 146 4.37 6.61 14.86
N LEU A 147 4.77 5.39 14.54
CA LEU A 147 3.90 4.22 14.62
C LEU A 147 4.67 2.94 14.95
N CYS A 148 3.95 1.93 15.37
CA CYS A 148 4.51 0.60 15.62
C CYS A 148 3.83 -0.44 14.73
N GLU A 149 4.62 -1.10 13.87
CA GLU A 149 4.15 -2.22 13.06
C GLU A 149 4.97 -3.47 13.34
N GLY A 150 4.30 -4.54 13.76
CA GLY A 150 4.95 -5.82 14.09
C GLY A 150 5.96 -5.73 15.22
N GLY A 151 5.78 -4.82 16.21
CA GLY A 151 6.69 -4.63 17.33
C GLY A 151 7.91 -3.76 17.03
N ARG A 152 8.02 -3.22 15.82
CA ARG A 152 9.06 -2.26 15.41
C ARG A 152 8.47 -0.86 15.29
N LEU A 153 9.26 0.13 15.68
CA LEU A 153 8.91 1.54 15.50
C LEU A 153 9.26 1.98 14.08
N PHE A 154 8.40 2.78 13.50
CA PHE A 154 8.58 3.42 12.21
C PHE A 154 8.23 4.90 12.34
N LEU A 155 8.86 5.69 11.50
CA LEU A 155 8.50 7.05 11.25
C LEU A 155 8.03 7.14 9.78
N ASP A 156 6.73 7.33 9.59
CA ASP A 156 6.19 7.64 8.26
C ASP A 156 6.37 9.14 8.03
N VAL A 157 6.93 9.51 6.90
CA VAL A 157 7.13 10.90 6.47
C VAL A 157 6.15 11.20 5.35
N THR A 158 5.37 12.27 5.51
CA THR A 158 4.57 12.82 4.43
C THR A 158 5.30 14.01 3.87
N ALA A 159 5.68 13.94 2.61
CA ALA A 159 6.33 15.03 1.90
C ALA A 159 5.47 15.48 0.72
N GLU A 160 5.56 16.74 0.40
CA GLU A 160 5.03 17.32 -0.82
C GLU A 160 6.07 17.12 -1.91
N VAL A 161 5.70 16.42 -2.96
CA VAL A 161 6.61 16.09 -4.07
C VAL A 161 5.99 16.65 -5.34
N PRO A 162 6.72 17.48 -6.10
CA PRO A 162 6.20 18.00 -7.36
C PRO A 162 6.02 16.87 -8.36
N ILE A 163 5.07 17.04 -9.26
CA ILE A 163 4.92 16.18 -10.44
C ILE A 163 6.19 16.31 -11.27
N THR A 164 6.66 15.21 -11.84
CA THR A 164 7.84 15.21 -12.70
C THR A 164 7.57 16.09 -13.93
N VAL A 165 8.43 17.06 -14.15
CA VAL A 165 8.43 17.88 -15.36
C VAL A 165 9.42 17.29 -16.34
N TYR A 166 9.04 17.20 -17.60
CA TYR A 166 9.84 16.65 -18.68
C TYR A 166 10.24 17.77 -19.66
N PRO A 167 11.36 17.63 -20.37
CA PRO A 167 11.67 18.49 -21.52
C PRO A 167 10.53 18.45 -22.56
N ALA A 168 10.41 19.50 -23.34
CA ALA A 168 9.39 19.60 -24.37
C ALA A 168 9.46 18.40 -25.34
N GLY A 169 8.34 17.72 -25.51
CA GLY A 169 8.23 16.55 -26.38
C GLY A 169 8.74 15.21 -25.79
N GLU A 170 9.37 15.18 -24.60
CA GLU A 170 9.91 13.96 -24.00
C GLU A 170 8.98 13.34 -22.94
N GLY A 171 8.00 14.09 -22.46
CA GLY A 171 7.07 13.65 -21.42
C GLY A 171 5.97 12.71 -21.92
N PRO A 172 5.12 12.24 -20.97
CA PRO A 172 3.90 11.51 -21.28
C PRO A 172 2.99 12.31 -22.24
N ASP A 173 2.50 11.65 -23.27
CA ASP A 173 1.62 12.20 -24.31
C ASP A 173 0.18 11.74 -24.00
N PRO A 174 -0.77 12.66 -23.72
CA PRO A 174 -2.16 12.31 -23.42
C PRO A 174 -2.87 11.53 -24.54
N ALA A 175 -2.42 11.65 -25.79
CA ALA A 175 -2.95 10.88 -26.91
C ALA A 175 -2.53 9.41 -26.89
N ARG A 176 -1.46 9.07 -26.17
CA ARG A 176 -0.92 7.71 -26.07
C ARG A 176 -1.53 6.99 -24.87
N VAL A 177 -2.51 6.12 -25.13
CA VAL A 177 -3.22 5.35 -24.12
C VAL A 177 -2.67 3.93 -24.04
N ALA A 178 -2.40 3.42 -22.84
CA ALA A 178 -2.07 2.02 -22.61
C ALA A 178 -3.08 1.37 -21.67
N GLY A 179 -3.39 0.09 -21.90
CA GLY A 179 -4.25 -0.70 -21.05
C GLY A 179 -3.48 -1.52 -20.04
N VAL A 180 -4.03 -1.67 -18.84
CA VAL A 180 -3.42 -2.42 -17.74
C VAL A 180 -4.43 -3.44 -17.18
N ASP A 181 -4.13 -4.72 -17.32
CA ASP A 181 -4.82 -5.81 -16.64
C ASP A 181 -4.15 -6.10 -15.29
N VAL A 182 -4.93 -6.11 -14.22
CA VAL A 182 -4.45 -6.34 -12.85
C VAL A 182 -4.75 -7.76 -12.42
N GLY A 183 -3.70 -8.59 -12.32
CA GLY A 183 -3.87 -10.04 -12.10
C GLY A 183 -3.19 -10.59 -10.85
N ILE A 184 -3.52 -11.83 -10.51
CA ILE A 184 -2.92 -12.56 -9.36
C ILE A 184 -1.51 -13.07 -9.70
N ILE A 185 -1.27 -13.51 -10.93
CA ILE A 185 0.02 -14.08 -11.38
C ILE A 185 0.92 -12.98 -11.91
N HIS A 186 0.38 -12.13 -12.76
CA HIS A 186 0.98 -10.90 -13.21
C HIS A 186 0.26 -9.76 -12.47
N PRO A 187 0.89 -9.12 -11.46
CA PRO A 187 0.30 -7.96 -10.81
C PRO A 187 -0.15 -6.91 -11.82
N TYR A 188 0.60 -6.79 -12.90
CA TYR A 188 0.26 -5.95 -14.03
C TYR A 188 0.69 -6.62 -15.34
N ALA A 189 -0.21 -6.66 -16.29
CA ALA A 189 0.06 -6.87 -17.70
C ALA A 189 -0.33 -5.60 -18.44
N VAL A 190 0.54 -5.05 -19.27
CA VAL A 190 0.35 -3.75 -19.95
C VAL A 190 0.47 -3.92 -21.43
N ALA A 191 -0.43 -3.30 -22.19
CA ALA A 191 -0.38 -3.20 -23.65
C ALA A 191 -0.37 -1.73 -24.05
N GLY A 192 0.63 -1.34 -24.83
CA GLY A 192 0.83 0.01 -25.32
C GLY A 192 0.18 0.27 -26.69
N PRO A 193 0.12 1.54 -27.11
CA PRO A 193 -0.55 1.95 -28.34
C PRO A 193 0.18 1.53 -29.62
N GLY A 194 1.48 1.25 -29.57
CA GLY A 194 2.29 0.83 -30.72
C GLY A 194 2.55 -0.68 -30.78
N GLY A 195 1.82 -1.49 -30.00
CA GLY A 195 2.01 -2.95 -29.95
C GLY A 195 3.12 -3.40 -29.00
N GLU A 196 3.73 -2.50 -28.24
CA GLU A 196 4.63 -2.83 -27.15
C GLU A 196 3.84 -3.35 -25.93
N ALA A 197 4.40 -4.29 -25.22
CA ALA A 197 3.76 -4.82 -24.02
C ALA A 197 4.74 -5.12 -22.90
N LEU A 198 4.21 -5.12 -21.68
CA LEU A 198 4.95 -5.45 -20.46
C LEU A 198 4.21 -6.48 -19.63
N LEU A 199 4.89 -7.56 -19.27
CA LEU A 199 4.43 -8.54 -18.29
C LEU A 199 5.26 -8.44 -17.00
N VAL A 200 4.64 -8.03 -15.91
CA VAL A 200 5.26 -7.99 -14.59
C VAL A 200 4.91 -9.28 -13.83
N SER A 201 5.91 -10.11 -13.56
CA SER A 201 5.70 -11.40 -12.89
C SER A 201 5.66 -11.27 -11.37
N GLY A 202 4.53 -11.65 -10.75
CA GLY A 202 4.34 -11.75 -9.30
C GLY A 202 4.62 -13.13 -8.70
N ARG A 203 5.33 -14.01 -9.41
CA ARG A 203 5.59 -15.38 -8.94
C ARG A 203 6.31 -15.41 -7.58
N ALA A 204 7.24 -14.49 -7.34
CA ALA A 204 7.94 -14.37 -6.06
C ALA A 204 7.00 -13.94 -4.93
N ILE A 205 6.07 -13.01 -5.19
CA ILE A 205 5.04 -12.59 -4.21
C ILE A 205 4.15 -13.78 -3.83
N ARG A 206 3.72 -14.57 -4.80
CA ARG A 206 2.92 -15.77 -4.55
C ARG A 206 3.69 -16.85 -3.78
N ALA A 207 4.97 -17.02 -4.06
CA ALA A 207 5.83 -17.95 -3.31
C ALA A 207 5.96 -17.48 -1.85
N GLU A 208 6.22 -16.20 -1.60
CA GLU A 208 6.27 -15.59 -0.28
C GLU A 208 4.97 -15.82 0.51
N HIS A 209 3.81 -15.60 -0.12
CA HIS A 209 2.51 -15.86 0.52
C HIS A 209 2.32 -17.33 0.91
N ARG A 210 2.73 -18.28 0.06
CA ARG A 210 2.63 -19.73 0.37
C ARG A 210 3.55 -20.13 1.52
N MET A 211 4.80 -19.69 1.49
CA MET A 211 5.77 -19.92 2.56
C MET A 211 5.28 -19.34 3.89
N HIS A 212 4.84 -18.09 3.86
CA HIS A 212 4.30 -17.41 5.05
C HIS A 212 3.07 -18.11 5.61
N LEU A 213 2.18 -18.63 4.75
CA LEU A 213 1.00 -19.36 5.19
C LEU A 213 1.38 -20.68 5.90
N ALA A 214 2.33 -21.45 5.37
CA ALA A 214 2.81 -22.68 5.99
C ALA A 214 3.43 -22.39 7.37
N ASP A 215 4.31 -21.41 7.43
CA ASP A 215 4.93 -20.92 8.65
C ASP A 215 3.91 -20.41 9.69
N THR A 216 2.88 -19.68 9.23
CA THR A 216 1.84 -19.12 10.11
C THR A 216 1.05 -20.23 10.77
N LYS A 217 0.71 -21.30 10.06
CA LYS A 217 0.02 -22.45 10.64
C LYS A 217 0.84 -23.11 11.76
N ALA A 218 2.13 -23.34 11.52
CA ALA A 218 3.03 -23.92 12.52
C ALA A 218 3.12 -23.03 13.78
N ARG A 219 3.28 -21.71 13.60
CA ARG A 219 3.33 -20.74 14.71
C ARG A 219 2.01 -20.64 15.45
N GLN A 220 0.88 -20.65 14.76
CA GLN A 220 -0.45 -20.61 15.39
C GLN A 220 -0.67 -21.84 16.27
N HIS A 221 -0.30 -23.03 15.81
CA HIS A 221 -0.33 -24.25 16.60
C HIS A 221 0.54 -24.13 17.86
N ALA A 222 1.78 -23.66 17.74
CA ALA A 222 2.68 -23.48 18.87
C ALA A 222 2.16 -22.47 19.90
N VAL A 223 1.48 -21.40 19.45
CA VAL A 223 0.85 -20.38 20.32
C VAL A 223 -0.39 -20.95 20.99
N ALA A 224 -1.26 -21.65 20.27
CA ALA A 224 -2.49 -22.24 20.79
C ALA A 224 -2.22 -23.25 21.90
N ARG A 225 -1.24 -24.14 21.71
CA ARG A 225 -0.85 -25.15 22.73
C ARG A 225 -0.38 -24.55 24.05
N ARG A 226 -0.02 -23.27 24.08
CA ARG A 226 0.49 -22.54 25.23
C ARG A 226 -0.45 -21.40 25.69
N ALA A 227 -1.65 -21.36 25.10
CA ALA A 227 -2.61 -20.31 25.43
C ALA A 227 -3.05 -20.43 26.90
N PRO A 228 -3.16 -19.33 27.64
CA PRO A 228 -3.72 -19.35 28.97
C PRO A 228 -5.21 -19.65 28.89
N LYS A 229 -5.77 -20.17 29.98
CA LYS A 229 -7.24 -20.27 30.14
C LYS A 229 -7.87 -18.86 30.09
N PRO A 230 -9.16 -18.75 29.72
CA PRO A 230 -9.86 -17.47 29.77
C PRO A 230 -9.71 -16.81 31.16
N GLY A 231 -9.45 -15.50 31.17
CA GLY A 231 -9.22 -14.73 32.40
C GLY A 231 -7.81 -14.81 33.00
N GLN A 232 -6.97 -15.77 32.57
CA GLN A 232 -5.62 -15.92 33.11
C GLN A 232 -4.57 -15.13 32.31
N ARG A 233 -3.53 -14.65 33.03
CA ARG A 233 -2.37 -14.01 32.40
C ARG A 233 -1.49 -15.05 31.71
N GLY A 234 -1.22 -14.88 30.42
CA GLY A 234 -0.33 -15.76 29.67
C GLY A 234 1.10 -15.79 30.20
N SER A 235 1.74 -16.97 30.16
CA SER A 235 3.13 -17.17 30.58
C SER A 235 4.11 -16.26 29.80
N ARG A 236 5.29 -16.03 30.38
CA ARG A 236 6.37 -15.28 29.70
C ARG A 236 6.68 -15.87 28.32
N ARG A 237 6.77 -17.20 28.23
CA ARG A 237 7.07 -17.93 26.98
C ARG A 237 5.96 -17.73 25.95
N TRP A 238 4.68 -17.83 26.31
CA TRP A 238 3.55 -17.56 25.41
C TRP A 238 3.57 -16.13 24.88
N ARG A 239 3.83 -15.14 25.75
CA ARG A 239 3.95 -13.73 25.34
C ARG A 239 5.10 -13.51 24.36
N GLN A 240 6.25 -14.18 24.54
CA GLN A 240 7.37 -14.13 23.60
C GLN A 240 7.01 -14.74 22.24
N TYR A 241 6.34 -15.89 22.21
CA TYR A 241 5.86 -16.49 20.96
C TYR A 241 4.90 -15.56 20.20
N ARG A 242 3.95 -14.94 20.90
CA ARG A 242 3.06 -13.95 20.29
C ARG A 242 3.81 -12.72 19.77
N ALA A 243 4.80 -12.24 20.48
CA ALA A 243 5.64 -11.13 20.02
C ALA A 243 6.41 -11.49 18.76
N ARG A 244 7.06 -12.67 18.73
CA ARG A 244 7.75 -13.19 17.53
C ARG A 244 6.79 -13.33 16.34
N THR A 245 5.61 -13.88 16.54
CA THR A 245 4.58 -13.98 15.48
C THR A 245 4.26 -12.62 14.88
N ARG A 246 4.04 -11.58 15.70
CA ARG A 246 3.79 -10.22 15.21
C ARG A 246 4.95 -9.65 14.39
N VAL A 247 6.20 -9.92 14.81
CA VAL A 247 7.39 -9.47 14.08
C VAL A 247 7.46 -10.12 12.70
N VAL A 248 7.23 -11.44 12.61
CA VAL A 248 7.24 -12.17 11.34
C VAL A 248 6.11 -11.72 10.41
N GLU A 249 4.90 -11.53 10.94
CA GLU A 249 3.76 -10.96 10.22
C GLU A 249 4.07 -9.56 9.65
N GLY A 250 4.66 -8.68 10.46
CA GLY A 250 5.06 -7.35 10.03
C GLY A 250 6.14 -7.40 8.95
N ARG A 251 7.13 -8.32 9.08
CA ARG A 251 8.18 -8.52 8.06
C ARG A 251 7.57 -8.98 6.73
N HIS A 252 6.68 -9.97 6.77
CA HIS A 252 5.98 -10.45 5.58
C HIS A 252 5.23 -9.33 4.87
N ARG A 253 4.41 -8.56 5.60
CA ARG A 253 3.65 -7.44 5.02
C ARG A 253 4.54 -6.40 4.34
N ARG A 254 5.67 -6.03 4.97
CA ARG A 254 6.62 -5.07 4.39
C ARG A 254 7.28 -5.60 3.12
N ARG A 255 7.72 -6.87 3.12
CA ARG A 255 8.32 -7.51 1.93
C ARG A 255 7.36 -7.51 0.76
N VAL A 256 6.12 -7.94 0.98
CA VAL A 256 5.09 -7.94 -0.07
C VAL A 256 4.80 -6.53 -0.54
N ARG A 257 4.65 -5.55 0.37
CA ARG A 257 4.43 -4.14 0.01
C ARG A 257 5.57 -3.60 -0.86
N GLN A 258 6.82 -3.88 -0.50
CA GLN A 258 7.97 -3.46 -1.29
C GLN A 258 7.92 -4.04 -2.71
N ALA A 259 7.58 -5.32 -2.86
CA ALA A 259 7.45 -5.95 -4.18
C ALA A 259 6.29 -5.35 -5.00
N GLN A 260 5.19 -4.94 -4.35
CA GLN A 260 4.09 -4.22 -5.02
C GLN A 260 4.53 -2.83 -5.51
N HIS A 261 5.27 -2.08 -4.70
CA HIS A 261 5.85 -0.80 -5.12
C HIS A 261 6.87 -0.95 -6.25
N GLU A 262 7.67 -2.03 -6.24
CA GLU A 262 8.59 -2.37 -7.32
C GLU A 262 7.83 -2.67 -8.62
N ALA A 263 6.73 -3.44 -8.54
CA ALA A 263 5.89 -3.75 -9.68
C ALA A 263 5.27 -2.49 -10.33
N ALA A 264 4.67 -1.63 -9.53
CA ALA A 264 4.08 -0.38 -10.03
C ALA A 264 5.14 0.57 -10.60
N ARG A 265 6.33 0.68 -9.96
CA ARG A 265 7.44 1.47 -10.50
C ARG A 265 7.90 0.94 -11.87
N THR A 266 7.91 -0.38 -12.05
CA THR A 266 8.26 -1.00 -13.33
C THR A 266 7.26 -0.62 -14.42
N VAL A 267 5.96 -0.60 -14.11
CA VAL A 267 4.91 -0.19 -15.07
C VAL A 267 5.06 1.28 -15.41
N VAL A 268 5.19 2.17 -14.43
CA VAL A 268 5.29 3.61 -14.66
C VAL A 268 6.57 3.96 -15.43
N GLY A 269 7.71 3.35 -15.07
CA GLY A 269 8.97 3.57 -15.82
C GLY A 269 8.89 3.08 -17.26
N TRP A 270 8.19 1.99 -17.53
CA TRP A 270 7.92 1.52 -18.88
C TRP A 270 6.99 2.50 -19.62
N ALA A 271 5.91 2.96 -18.99
CA ALA A 271 4.95 3.88 -19.57
C ALA A 271 5.59 5.22 -19.96
N VAL A 272 6.45 5.78 -19.09
CA VAL A 272 7.24 6.99 -19.38
C VAL A 272 8.15 6.74 -20.58
N GLY A 273 8.88 5.62 -20.61
CA GLY A 273 9.75 5.27 -21.74
C GLY A 273 9.02 5.07 -23.06
N GLN A 274 7.73 4.73 -23.03
CA GLN A 274 6.83 4.65 -24.19
C GLN A 274 6.01 5.94 -24.40
N ARG A 275 6.28 7.00 -23.66
CA ARG A 275 5.55 8.27 -23.70
C ARG A 275 4.03 8.13 -23.51
N VAL A 276 3.60 7.11 -22.77
CA VAL A 276 2.20 6.89 -22.45
C VAL A 276 1.74 7.94 -21.44
N GLY A 277 0.71 8.74 -21.79
CA GLY A 277 0.15 9.79 -20.92
C GLY A 277 -1.13 9.34 -20.21
N VAL A 278 -1.78 8.27 -20.67
CA VAL A 278 -3.00 7.76 -20.07
C VAL A 278 -2.93 6.25 -19.84
N LEU A 279 -3.22 5.80 -18.64
CA LEU A 279 -3.38 4.38 -18.31
C LEU A 279 -4.87 4.08 -18.06
N HIS A 280 -5.46 3.24 -18.91
CA HIS A 280 -6.73 2.60 -18.64
C HIS A 280 -6.47 1.33 -17.83
N VAL A 281 -6.96 1.27 -16.60
CA VAL A 281 -6.71 0.16 -15.68
C VAL A 281 -8.01 -0.59 -15.43
N GLY A 282 -8.00 -1.88 -15.71
CA GLY A 282 -9.16 -2.74 -15.44
C GLY A 282 -9.48 -2.78 -13.94
N ASP A 283 -10.76 -2.65 -13.58
CA ASP A 283 -11.23 -2.73 -12.20
C ASP A 283 -11.76 -4.14 -11.88
N PRO A 284 -10.95 -5.01 -11.28
CA PRO A 284 -11.38 -6.38 -10.97
C PRO A 284 -12.14 -6.50 -9.65
N ARG A 285 -12.54 -5.40 -9.00
CA ARG A 285 -13.16 -5.48 -7.65
C ARG A 285 -14.48 -6.25 -7.66
N GLY A 286 -15.24 -6.21 -8.72
CA GLY A 286 -16.46 -7.02 -8.88
C GLY A 286 -16.24 -8.54 -8.80
N VAL A 287 -15.01 -9.03 -8.99
CA VAL A 287 -14.67 -10.46 -8.79
C VAL A 287 -14.70 -10.87 -7.31
N LEU A 288 -14.55 -9.92 -6.38
CA LEU A 288 -14.57 -10.18 -4.94
C LEU A 288 -15.94 -10.59 -4.42
N ASP A 289 -17.00 -10.19 -5.11
CA ASP A 289 -18.40 -10.44 -4.72
C ASP A 289 -18.91 -11.81 -5.24
N LEU A 290 -18.12 -12.47 -6.09
CA LEU A 290 -18.49 -13.76 -6.64
C LEU A 290 -18.28 -14.89 -5.63
N PRO A 291 -19.24 -15.83 -5.48
CA PRO A 291 -19.05 -16.99 -4.63
C PRO A 291 -17.93 -17.86 -5.19
N ALA A 292 -16.92 -18.09 -4.36
CA ALA A 292 -15.75 -18.88 -4.74
C ALA A 292 -15.34 -19.81 -3.61
N GLY A 293 -14.77 -20.96 -3.95
CA GLY A 293 -14.31 -21.94 -2.95
C GLY A 293 -13.18 -21.40 -2.07
N ARG A 294 -12.99 -21.99 -0.89
CA ARG A 294 -12.03 -21.59 0.16
C ARG A 294 -10.63 -21.26 -0.37
N ARG A 295 -10.11 -22.05 -1.32
CA ARG A 295 -8.78 -21.85 -1.90
C ARG A 295 -8.73 -20.60 -2.79
N HIS A 296 -9.81 -20.32 -3.52
CA HIS A 296 -9.90 -19.14 -4.38
C HIS A 296 -10.05 -17.88 -3.54
N ASN A 297 -10.92 -17.87 -2.54
CA ASN A 297 -11.11 -16.77 -1.60
C ASN A 297 -9.79 -16.40 -0.89
N LEU A 298 -8.98 -17.39 -0.51
CA LEU A 298 -7.67 -17.12 0.06
C LEU A 298 -6.74 -16.39 -0.92
N ARG A 299 -6.74 -16.78 -2.20
CA ARG A 299 -5.93 -16.12 -3.24
C ARG A 299 -6.40 -14.68 -3.48
N LEU A 300 -7.72 -14.45 -3.54
CA LEU A 300 -8.31 -13.12 -3.69
C LEU A 300 -7.92 -12.20 -2.52
N ARG A 301 -8.00 -12.69 -1.28
CA ARG A 301 -7.57 -11.91 -0.09
C ARG A 301 -6.08 -11.58 -0.11
N GLN A 302 -5.24 -12.46 -0.64
CA GLN A 302 -3.79 -12.23 -0.78
C GLN A 302 -3.44 -11.28 -1.92
N TRP A 303 -4.31 -11.14 -2.89
CA TRP A 303 -4.09 -10.29 -4.07
C TRP A 303 -4.00 -8.80 -3.75
N GLN A 304 -4.75 -8.32 -2.75
CA GLN A 304 -4.71 -6.93 -2.29
C GLN A 304 -4.95 -5.92 -3.42
N ILE A 305 -5.95 -6.15 -4.27
CA ILE A 305 -6.29 -5.36 -5.47
C ILE A 305 -6.29 -3.86 -5.18
N GLY A 306 -7.06 -3.40 -4.19
CA GLY A 306 -7.16 -1.98 -3.86
C GLY A 306 -5.81 -1.32 -3.59
N ARG A 307 -4.85 -2.07 -3.01
CA ARG A 307 -3.50 -1.55 -2.78
C ARG A 307 -2.69 -1.48 -4.08
N LEU A 308 -2.81 -2.47 -4.96
CA LEU A 308 -2.13 -2.44 -6.25
C LEU A 308 -2.61 -1.26 -7.09
N LEU A 309 -3.93 -1.05 -7.17
CA LEU A 309 -4.53 0.09 -7.86
C LEU A 309 -4.02 1.42 -7.27
N GLN A 310 -4.09 1.59 -5.95
CA GLN A 310 -3.64 2.81 -5.28
C GLN A 310 -2.15 3.11 -5.53
N ILE A 311 -1.26 2.11 -5.36
CA ILE A 311 0.18 2.31 -5.58
C ILE A 311 0.47 2.67 -7.04
N LEU A 312 -0.23 2.07 -8.00
CA LEU A 312 -0.06 2.38 -9.41
C LEU A 312 -0.50 3.81 -9.70
N THR A 313 -1.71 4.19 -9.26
CA THR A 313 -2.26 5.54 -9.42
C THR A 313 -1.33 6.60 -8.82
N ASP A 314 -0.91 6.44 -7.55
CA ASP A 314 -0.02 7.41 -6.89
C ASP A 314 1.29 7.62 -7.68
N LYS A 315 1.88 6.53 -8.17
CA LYS A 315 3.14 6.62 -8.93
C LYS A 315 2.96 7.17 -10.34
N ALA A 316 1.88 6.83 -11.01
CA ALA A 316 1.55 7.33 -12.34
C ALA A 316 1.29 8.84 -12.29
N THR A 317 0.51 9.31 -11.32
CA THR A 317 0.23 10.74 -11.12
C THR A 317 1.52 11.54 -10.89
N LEU A 318 2.44 11.03 -10.04
CA LEU A 318 3.74 11.68 -9.84
C LEU A 318 4.61 11.75 -11.10
N ALA A 319 4.38 10.86 -12.05
CA ALA A 319 5.05 10.85 -13.36
C ALA A 319 4.27 11.61 -14.44
N GLY A 320 3.24 12.38 -14.08
CA GLY A 320 2.41 13.12 -15.05
C GLY A 320 1.48 12.23 -15.89
N ILE A 321 1.25 10.98 -15.49
CA ILE A 321 0.40 10.02 -16.19
C ILE A 321 -0.98 9.97 -15.55
N THR A 322 -2.03 10.17 -16.33
CA THR A 322 -3.43 10.06 -15.89
C THR A 322 -3.86 8.59 -15.81
N VAL A 323 -4.62 8.24 -14.77
CA VAL A 323 -5.13 6.87 -14.57
C VAL A 323 -6.64 6.87 -14.55
N HIS A 324 -7.24 6.09 -15.43
CA HIS A 324 -8.68 5.85 -15.47
C HIS A 324 -8.99 4.40 -15.14
N LEU A 325 -9.88 4.17 -14.18
CA LEU A 325 -10.42 2.85 -13.91
C LEU A 325 -11.54 2.55 -14.91
N VAL A 326 -11.46 1.40 -15.59
CA VAL A 326 -12.42 0.98 -16.59
C VAL A 326 -13.02 -0.38 -16.24
N ASN A 327 -14.22 -0.64 -16.73
CA ASN A 327 -14.87 -1.94 -16.54
C ASN A 327 -14.15 -3.02 -17.38
N GLU A 328 -13.59 -4.04 -16.71
CA GLU A 328 -12.86 -5.12 -17.38
C GLU A 328 -13.74 -6.31 -17.78
N ARG A 329 -15.06 -6.27 -17.53
CA ARG A 329 -15.95 -7.41 -17.81
C ARG A 329 -15.87 -7.82 -19.28
N GLY A 330 -15.57 -9.08 -19.54
CA GLY A 330 -15.50 -9.65 -20.89
C GLY A 330 -14.12 -9.56 -21.58
N THR A 331 -13.19 -8.71 -21.14
CA THR A 331 -11.88 -8.49 -21.81
C THR A 331 -11.04 -9.76 -21.98
N SER A 332 -11.15 -10.72 -21.07
CA SER A 332 -10.42 -12.01 -21.11
C SER A 332 -11.22 -13.15 -21.75
N SER A 333 -12.41 -12.87 -22.30
CA SER A 333 -13.30 -13.86 -22.90
C SER A 333 -13.91 -13.43 -24.24
N THR A 334 -13.37 -12.37 -24.82
CA THR A 334 -13.73 -11.88 -26.15
C THR A 334 -12.49 -11.88 -27.04
N CYS A 335 -12.64 -12.38 -28.26
CA CYS A 335 -11.55 -12.33 -29.24
C CYS A 335 -11.27 -10.87 -29.64
N PRO A 336 -10.02 -10.41 -29.60
CA PRO A 336 -9.68 -9.04 -29.99
C PRO A 336 -9.80 -8.80 -31.49
N THR A 337 -9.79 -9.86 -32.31
CA THR A 337 -9.82 -9.79 -33.78
C THR A 337 -11.22 -9.90 -34.34
N CYS A 338 -11.98 -10.93 -33.99
CA CYS A 338 -13.32 -11.17 -34.53
C CYS A 338 -14.44 -10.83 -33.55
N HIS A 339 -14.16 -10.33 -32.39
CA HIS A 339 -15.05 -9.91 -31.31
C HIS A 339 -16.02 -11.00 -30.80
N ARG A 340 -15.87 -12.25 -31.26
CA ARG A 340 -16.68 -13.37 -30.76
C ARG A 340 -16.24 -13.79 -29.36
N ARG A 341 -17.23 -14.26 -28.59
CA ARG A 341 -16.98 -14.78 -27.25
C ARG A 341 -16.19 -16.07 -27.31
N ILE A 342 -15.16 -16.19 -26.49
CA ILE A 342 -14.29 -17.37 -26.40
C ILE A 342 -14.48 -18.02 -25.02
N PRO A 343 -14.53 -19.36 -24.95
CA PRO A 343 -14.51 -20.09 -23.68
C PRO A 343 -13.29 -19.69 -22.86
N LYS A 344 -13.43 -19.59 -21.54
CA LYS A 344 -12.31 -19.24 -20.65
C LYS A 344 -11.17 -20.26 -20.80
N PRO A 345 -9.98 -19.86 -21.24
CA PRO A 345 -8.87 -20.76 -21.41
C PRO A 345 -8.41 -21.32 -20.05
N ARG A 346 -8.09 -22.61 -20.00
CA ARG A 346 -7.54 -23.27 -18.81
C ARG A 346 -6.11 -22.78 -18.49
N GLY A 347 -5.41 -22.25 -19.50
CA GLY A 347 -4.02 -21.76 -19.44
C GLY A 347 -3.88 -20.25 -19.53
N ARG A 348 -2.72 -19.83 -20.00
CA ARG A 348 -2.37 -18.43 -20.28
C ARG A 348 -2.50 -18.04 -21.72
N THR A 349 -2.69 -18.99 -22.61
CA THR A 349 -2.93 -18.75 -24.03
C THR A 349 -4.44 -18.69 -24.25
N LEU A 350 -4.89 -17.67 -24.93
CA LEU A 350 -6.24 -17.49 -25.42
C LEU A 350 -6.19 -17.84 -26.91
N THR A 351 -6.99 -18.80 -27.33
CA THR A 351 -7.11 -19.22 -28.73
C THR A 351 -8.55 -19.09 -29.16
N CYS A 352 -8.78 -18.41 -30.28
CA CYS A 352 -10.08 -18.25 -30.89
C CYS A 352 -10.33 -19.38 -31.90
N LEU A 353 -11.40 -20.13 -31.73
CA LEU A 353 -11.77 -21.19 -32.65
C LEU A 353 -12.36 -20.67 -33.97
N HIS A 354 -12.77 -19.40 -34.03
CA HIS A 354 -13.39 -18.82 -35.22
C HIS A 354 -12.38 -18.21 -36.21
N CYS A 355 -11.41 -17.43 -35.70
CA CYS A 355 -10.43 -16.74 -36.55
C CYS A 355 -9.00 -17.22 -36.32
N GLN A 356 -8.81 -18.28 -35.58
CA GLN A 356 -7.51 -18.90 -35.24
C GLN A 356 -6.53 -17.95 -34.50
N PHE A 357 -7.00 -16.78 -34.03
CA PHE A 357 -6.17 -15.89 -33.23
C PHE A 357 -5.65 -16.62 -31.99
N SER A 358 -4.35 -16.47 -31.69
CA SER A 358 -3.72 -16.99 -30.47
C SER A 358 -2.84 -15.92 -29.82
N GLY A 359 -2.98 -15.74 -28.48
CA GLY A 359 -2.22 -14.73 -27.75
C GLY A 359 -2.18 -14.96 -26.25
N HIS A 360 -1.28 -14.25 -25.56
CA HIS A 360 -1.20 -14.31 -24.10
C HIS A 360 -2.43 -13.63 -23.47
N ARG A 361 -3.25 -14.38 -22.76
CA ARG A 361 -4.55 -13.96 -22.21
C ARG A 361 -4.53 -12.62 -21.48
N ASP A 362 -3.54 -12.42 -20.58
CA ASP A 362 -3.47 -11.21 -19.75
C ASP A 362 -3.06 -9.99 -20.61
N LEU A 363 -2.27 -10.17 -21.67
CA LEU A 363 -1.92 -9.09 -22.62
C LEU A 363 -3.08 -8.74 -23.55
N VAL A 364 -3.82 -9.75 -24.01
CA VAL A 364 -5.05 -9.53 -24.80
C VAL A 364 -6.08 -8.77 -23.96
N ALA A 365 -6.21 -9.12 -22.66
CA ALA A 365 -7.08 -8.37 -21.75
C ALA A 365 -6.61 -6.92 -21.60
N ALA A 366 -5.31 -6.69 -21.41
CA ALA A 366 -4.75 -5.34 -21.34
C ALA A 366 -5.00 -4.53 -22.61
N ALA A 367 -4.76 -5.11 -23.80
CA ALA A 367 -5.04 -4.47 -25.08
C ALA A 367 -6.53 -4.10 -25.22
N SER A 368 -7.43 -4.99 -24.84
CA SER A 368 -8.86 -4.71 -24.84
C SER A 368 -9.27 -3.64 -23.81
N ILE A 369 -8.57 -3.55 -22.66
CA ILE A 369 -8.78 -2.51 -21.66
C ILE A 369 -8.37 -1.13 -22.19
N ALA A 370 -7.29 -1.04 -22.98
CA ALA A 370 -6.84 0.21 -23.58
C ALA A 370 -7.94 0.92 -24.41
N THR A 371 -8.79 0.15 -25.08
CA THR A 371 -9.84 0.67 -25.96
C THR A 371 -11.16 0.99 -25.27
N ARG A 372 -11.24 0.86 -23.95
CA ARG A 372 -12.48 1.09 -23.20
C ARG A 372 -12.61 2.53 -22.73
N THR A 373 -13.84 3.05 -22.78
CA THR A 373 -14.15 4.38 -22.29
C THR A 373 -14.27 4.39 -20.76
N PRO A 374 -13.67 5.34 -20.06
CA PRO A 374 -13.86 5.54 -18.62
C PRO A 374 -15.34 5.78 -18.28
N GLY A 375 -15.84 5.10 -17.26
CA GLY A 375 -17.25 5.20 -16.85
C GLY A 375 -18.24 4.46 -17.75
N GLY A 376 -17.79 3.90 -18.89
CA GLY A 376 -18.62 3.14 -19.82
C GLY A 376 -18.97 1.75 -19.29
N GLY A 377 -20.11 1.21 -19.79
CA GLY A 377 -20.52 -0.17 -19.57
C GLY A 377 -19.59 -1.18 -20.26
N PRO A 378 -19.88 -2.49 -20.18
CA PRO A 378 -19.14 -3.55 -20.88
C PRO A 378 -19.48 -3.53 -22.39
N THR A 379 -19.09 -2.48 -23.07
CA THR A 379 -19.38 -2.27 -24.50
C THR A 379 -18.23 -2.69 -25.40
N THR A 380 -18.57 -2.83 -26.70
CA THR A 380 -17.63 -3.05 -27.82
C THR A 380 -16.48 -2.04 -27.76
N PRO A 381 -15.26 -2.44 -28.15
CA PRO A 381 -14.12 -1.52 -28.22
C PRO A 381 -14.47 -0.28 -29.06
N THR A 382 -14.11 0.89 -28.57
CA THR A 382 -14.34 2.16 -29.30
C THR A 382 -13.30 2.39 -30.39
N SER A 383 -12.25 1.58 -30.40
CA SER A 383 -11.15 1.63 -31.38
C SER A 383 -10.62 0.23 -31.67
N PRO A 384 -9.97 -0.01 -32.82
CA PRO A 384 -9.29 -1.27 -33.09
C PRO A 384 -8.32 -1.66 -31.97
N VAL A 385 -8.35 -2.93 -31.57
CA VAL A 385 -7.43 -3.44 -30.53
C VAL A 385 -6.04 -3.66 -31.15
N VAL A 386 -5.08 -2.87 -30.72
CA VAL A 386 -3.67 -3.07 -31.09
C VAL A 386 -3.12 -4.26 -30.32
N LEU A 387 -2.75 -5.31 -31.03
CA LEU A 387 -2.25 -6.54 -30.43
C LEU A 387 -0.75 -6.45 -30.10
N PRO A 388 -0.33 -6.98 -28.97
CA PRO A 388 1.08 -6.97 -28.59
C PRO A 388 1.97 -7.78 -29.52
N GLY A 389 2.94 -7.09 -30.17
CA GLY A 389 3.98 -7.73 -30.99
C GLY A 389 5.26 -7.96 -30.17
N VAL A 390 5.71 -6.94 -29.44
CA VAL A 390 6.94 -7.01 -28.64
C VAL A 390 6.61 -7.04 -27.15
N VAL A 391 7.00 -8.11 -26.46
CA VAL A 391 6.68 -8.31 -25.05
C VAL A 391 7.93 -8.24 -24.17
N THR A 392 7.96 -7.27 -23.28
CA THR A 392 8.98 -7.15 -22.23
C THR A 392 8.55 -7.90 -20.97
N HIS A 393 9.37 -8.84 -20.52
CA HIS A 393 9.13 -9.56 -19.27
C HIS A 393 9.96 -9.00 -18.12
N ARG A 394 9.34 -8.65 -17.00
CA ARG A 394 10.01 -8.18 -15.79
C ARG A 394 9.62 -9.05 -14.58
N ARG A 395 10.60 -9.36 -13.76
CA ARG A 395 10.41 -10.08 -12.49
C ARG A 395 10.59 -9.12 -11.33
N VAL A 396 9.65 -9.12 -10.38
CA VAL A 396 9.71 -8.29 -9.17
C VAL A 396 9.85 -9.15 -7.93
N GLY A 397 10.23 -8.54 -6.81
CA GLY A 397 10.38 -9.21 -5.54
C GLY A 397 11.65 -10.04 -5.44
N ARG A 398 12.77 -9.62 -6.03
CA ARG A 398 14.08 -10.31 -5.92
C ARG A 398 14.57 -10.42 -4.47
N HIS A 399 14.13 -9.50 -3.60
CA HIS A 399 14.41 -9.49 -2.16
C HIS A 399 13.58 -10.51 -1.37
N LEU A 400 12.62 -11.19 -2.00
CA LEU A 400 11.78 -12.19 -1.33
C LEU A 400 12.50 -13.53 -1.24
N PRO A 401 12.42 -14.26 -0.11
CA PRO A 401 13.14 -15.52 0.09
C PRO A 401 12.86 -16.60 -0.96
N GLY A 402 11.71 -16.59 -1.62
CA GLY A 402 11.33 -17.52 -2.68
C GLY A 402 11.79 -17.14 -4.09
N ALA A 403 12.40 -15.96 -4.27
CA ALA A 403 12.76 -15.45 -5.60
C ALA A 403 13.90 -16.23 -6.28
N GLY A 404 14.83 -16.82 -5.50
CA GLY A 404 15.99 -17.57 -6.00
C GLY A 404 15.74 -19.04 -6.29
N ARG A 405 14.58 -19.60 -5.95
CA ARG A 405 14.22 -20.98 -6.22
C ARG A 405 13.47 -21.15 -7.54
N SER A 406 14.02 -20.63 -8.63
CA SER A 406 13.75 -21.19 -9.95
C SER A 406 14.35 -22.60 -9.95
N ARG A 407 13.61 -23.61 -10.42
CA ARG A 407 14.19 -24.91 -10.74
C ARG A 407 15.44 -24.63 -11.58
N ARG A 408 16.62 -24.86 -11.03
CA ARG A 408 17.84 -24.87 -11.81
C ARG A 408 17.63 -25.92 -12.89
N ASP A 409 17.59 -25.49 -14.13
CA ASP A 409 17.85 -26.36 -15.27
C ASP A 409 19.32 -26.76 -15.13
N PRO A 410 19.64 -28.05 -14.90
CA PRO A 410 21.02 -28.46 -14.71
C PRO A 410 21.89 -28.31 -15.95
N ARG A 411 21.34 -27.88 -17.07
CA ARG A 411 21.98 -27.72 -18.37
C ARG A 411 22.39 -26.30 -18.75
N ARG A 412 22.18 -25.29 -17.90
CA ARG A 412 22.54 -23.90 -18.22
C ARG A 412 23.82 -23.48 -17.49
N PRO A 413 24.89 -23.08 -18.20
CA PRO A 413 26.13 -22.59 -17.59
C PRO A 413 25.88 -21.27 -16.86
N PRO A 414 26.70 -20.92 -15.84
CA PRO A 414 26.53 -19.70 -15.03
C PRO A 414 26.80 -18.47 -15.89
N GLY A 415 25.74 -17.75 -16.24
CA GLY A 415 25.83 -16.48 -16.97
C GLY A 415 26.49 -15.39 -16.12
N ARG A 416 27.35 -14.58 -16.76
CA ARG A 416 28.01 -13.40 -16.20
C ARG A 416 27.01 -12.50 -15.46
N ARG A 417 27.43 -12.01 -14.31
CA ARG A 417 26.72 -10.98 -13.55
C ARG A 417 26.81 -9.66 -14.31
N GLU A 418 25.73 -9.24 -14.91
CA GLU A 418 25.55 -7.85 -15.30
C GLU A 418 25.21 -7.04 -14.04
N GLY A 419 25.98 -6.00 -13.79
CA GLY A 419 25.78 -5.08 -12.68
C GLY A 419 24.47 -4.31 -12.78
N PRO A 420 23.96 -3.73 -11.70
CA PRO A 420 22.70 -3.00 -11.69
C PRO A 420 22.86 -1.66 -12.39
N VAL A 421 22.41 -1.56 -13.64
CA VAL A 421 22.11 -0.26 -14.25
C VAL A 421 20.75 0.17 -13.74
N GLY A 422 20.74 0.97 -12.68
CA GLY A 422 19.55 1.69 -12.23
C GLY A 422 19.46 3.02 -12.97
N PRO A 423 18.28 3.42 -13.48
CA PRO A 423 18.12 4.79 -13.96
C PRO A 423 18.31 5.76 -12.80
N ARG A 424 19.24 6.69 -12.92
CA ARG A 424 19.34 7.86 -12.04
C ARG A 424 18.11 8.73 -12.30
N TRP A 425 17.34 8.99 -11.25
CA TRP A 425 16.33 10.04 -11.31
C TRP A 425 17.03 11.39 -11.41
N PRO A 426 16.60 12.29 -12.31
CA PRO A 426 17.09 13.66 -12.30
C PRO A 426 16.74 14.34 -10.98
N ALA A 427 17.59 15.30 -10.57
CA ALA A 427 17.32 16.15 -9.41
C ALA A 427 16.01 16.92 -9.63
N PRO A 428 15.22 17.17 -8.58
CA PRO A 428 13.92 17.79 -8.72
C PRO A 428 14.03 19.20 -9.33
N PRO A 429 13.24 19.54 -10.34
CA PRO A 429 13.12 20.88 -10.84
C PRO A 429 12.29 21.75 -9.87
N THR A 430 12.61 23.02 -9.84
CA THR A 430 11.88 24.07 -9.09
C THR A 430 10.62 24.48 -9.85
N SER A 431 9.51 24.57 -9.11
CA SER A 431 8.18 25.09 -9.47
C SER A 431 7.27 24.22 -10.37
N GLY A 432 6.19 23.78 -9.76
CA GLY A 432 5.03 23.09 -10.37
C GLY A 432 4.01 22.74 -9.29
N GLU A 433 2.76 22.52 -9.67
CA GLU A 433 1.71 22.07 -8.75
C GLU A 433 2.14 20.85 -7.95
N SER A 434 1.92 20.86 -6.64
CA SER A 434 2.41 19.82 -5.74
C SER A 434 1.28 18.96 -5.17
N LEU A 435 1.51 17.64 -5.14
CA LEU A 435 0.64 16.68 -4.48
C LEU A 435 1.30 16.17 -3.21
N ALA A 436 0.54 16.01 -2.15
CA ALA A 436 1.03 15.42 -0.91
C ALA A 436 1.22 13.90 -1.09
N HIS A 437 2.44 13.44 -0.93
CA HIS A 437 2.80 12.02 -1.00
C HIS A 437 3.27 11.47 0.35
N THR A 438 2.82 10.26 0.71
CA THR A 438 3.24 9.60 1.95
C THR A 438 4.30 8.55 1.66
N ALA A 439 5.54 8.81 2.06
CA ALA A 439 6.63 7.84 1.99
C ALA A 439 6.90 7.25 3.39
N ARG A 440 6.97 5.93 3.47
CA ARG A 440 7.32 5.23 4.70
C ARG A 440 8.82 4.92 4.72
N ILE A 441 9.55 5.54 5.64
CA ILE A 441 10.97 5.24 5.87
C ILE A 441 11.09 4.07 6.83
N HIS A 442 11.61 2.95 6.33
CA HIS A 442 11.82 1.75 7.13
C HIS A 442 13.13 1.84 7.92
N ASN A 443 13.00 1.73 9.23
CA ASN A 443 14.14 1.64 10.14
C ASN A 443 14.54 0.14 10.29
N THR A 444 15.18 -0.43 9.27
CA THR A 444 15.71 -1.81 9.33
C THR A 444 17.21 -1.72 9.57
N PRO A 445 17.77 -2.19 10.70
CA PRO A 445 19.20 -2.40 10.80
C PRO A 445 19.63 -3.46 9.79
N PRO A 446 20.89 -3.43 9.30
CA PRO A 446 21.44 -4.55 8.57
C PRO A 446 21.36 -5.80 9.44
N ASP A 447 21.04 -6.93 8.83
CA ASP A 447 21.00 -8.22 9.49
C ASP A 447 22.40 -8.52 10.06
N SER A 448 22.54 -8.40 11.36
CA SER A 448 23.55 -9.10 12.13
C SER A 448 22.79 -9.95 13.15
N TRP A 449 22.76 -11.26 12.85
CA TRP A 449 22.34 -12.43 13.67
C TRP A 449 20.89 -12.57 14.06
#